data_7344efd23b861163087c1fe54115a67c
#
_entry.id   7344efd23b861163087c1fe54115a67c
#
_cell.length_a   1.000
_cell.length_b   1.000
_cell.length_c   1.000
_cell.angle_alpha   90.00
_cell.angle_beta   90.00
_cell.angle_gamma   90.00
#
_symmetry.space_group_name_H-M   'P 1'
#
loop_
_entity.id
_entity.type
_entity.pdbx_description
1 polymer ?
#
loop_
_entity_poly.entity_id
_entity_poly.type
_entity_poly.pdbx_seq_one_letter_code
_entity_poly.pdbx_strand_id
1 'polypeptide(L)'
;MSGHSKWSNIKRRKEASDSVKGAIFTKMAKELAIAVKQGGADPESNSRLKDAIAKAKSNNMPNDNISRAIKKASGSNDGDDYEEIVYKGYGPAGVAIMVRALTNNRNRTAGDVRHIFDKYGGNMGVSGSVAFMFQQQGSIIIDSEAFDDEEKVMMDALEAGAQDFLVEEDYYEVITSYDDYYMVKDALEAKGYAFADTAHGPAPINTVTVEDEQANIQLERLLEKMEENDDIQDVYHNWDN
;
A
#
# COMPACT_ATOMS: atom_id res chain seq x y z
N MET A 1 12.61 -11.05 -13.24
CA MET A 1 13.15 -11.43 -11.90
C MET A 1 12.76 -10.44 -10.80
N SER A 2 11.62 -9.73 -10.93
CA SER A 2 11.14 -8.78 -9.90
C SER A 2 10.35 -9.45 -8.74
N GLY A 3 9.94 -10.70 -8.92
CA GLY A 3 9.10 -11.42 -7.97
C GLY A 3 9.70 -11.69 -6.60
N HIS A 4 10.98 -12.02 -6.53
CA HIS A 4 11.63 -12.35 -5.26
C HIS A 4 11.71 -11.15 -4.29
N SER A 5 11.91 -9.92 -4.78
CA SER A 5 12.01 -8.74 -3.93
C SER A 5 10.63 -8.35 -3.37
N LYS A 6 9.57 -8.45 -4.18
CA LYS A 6 8.20 -8.19 -3.75
C LYS A 6 7.75 -9.18 -2.66
N TRP A 7 8.00 -10.48 -2.87
CA TRP A 7 7.65 -11.53 -1.91
C TRP A 7 8.46 -11.44 -0.61
N SER A 8 9.79 -11.19 -0.71
CA SER A 8 10.64 -11.00 0.47
C SER A 8 10.22 -9.77 1.29
N ASN A 9 9.80 -8.69 0.62
CA ASN A 9 9.28 -7.50 1.27
C ASN A 9 7.94 -7.76 1.98
N ILE A 10 7.05 -8.55 1.38
CA ILE A 10 5.79 -8.98 1.99
C ILE A 10 6.08 -9.83 3.24
N LYS A 11 6.95 -10.84 3.15
CA LYS A 11 7.35 -11.68 4.30
C LYS A 11 8.00 -10.85 5.40
N ARG A 12 8.93 -9.95 5.08
CA ARG A 12 9.61 -9.06 6.05
C ARG A 12 8.64 -8.13 6.78
N ARG A 13 7.63 -7.59 6.08
CA ARG A 13 6.58 -6.77 6.70
C ARG A 13 5.73 -7.58 7.70
N LYS A 14 5.45 -8.86 7.41
CA LYS A 14 4.72 -9.75 8.33
C LYS A 14 5.53 -10.12 9.57
N GLU A 15 6.87 -10.16 9.49
CA GLU A 15 7.78 -10.52 10.59
C GLU A 15 8.22 -9.33 11.46
N ALA A 16 7.78 -8.11 11.15
CA ALA A 16 8.21 -6.90 11.85
C ALA A 16 7.91 -6.95 13.36
N SER A 17 8.91 -6.59 14.15
CA SER A 17 8.98 -6.67 15.62
C SER A 17 7.95 -5.80 16.35
N ASP A 18 7.71 -6.12 17.62
CA ASP A 18 6.73 -5.47 18.52
C ASP A 18 6.95 -3.96 18.73
N SER A 19 8.15 -3.44 18.52
CA SER A 19 8.45 -2.00 18.62
C SER A 19 7.83 -1.17 17.48
N VAL A 20 7.50 -1.81 16.36
CA VAL A 20 6.88 -1.17 15.19
C VAL A 20 5.35 -1.15 15.30
N LYS A 21 4.76 -1.95 16.20
CA LYS A 21 3.29 -2.09 16.32
C LYS A 21 2.57 -0.79 16.64
N GLY A 22 3.16 0.09 17.45
CA GLY A 22 2.56 1.38 17.79
C GLY A 22 2.38 2.31 16.59
N ALA A 23 3.40 2.44 15.76
CA ALA A 23 3.36 3.22 14.53
C ALA A 23 2.36 2.63 13.53
N ILE A 24 2.37 1.30 13.35
CA ILE A 24 1.42 0.60 12.48
C ILE A 24 -0.03 0.86 12.92
N PHE A 25 -0.34 0.76 14.22
CA PHE A 25 -1.68 1.03 14.71
C PHE A 25 -2.12 2.49 14.53
N THR A 26 -1.19 3.44 14.64
CA THR A 26 -1.46 4.85 14.33
C THR A 26 -1.82 5.04 12.86
N LYS A 27 -1.08 4.42 11.94
CA LYS A 27 -1.37 4.44 10.50
C LYS A 27 -2.73 3.80 10.19
N MET A 28 -3.01 2.63 10.77
CA MET A 28 -4.31 1.95 10.59
C MET A 28 -5.47 2.81 11.13
N ALA A 29 -5.31 3.48 12.27
CA ALA A 29 -6.34 4.35 12.83
C ALA A 29 -6.64 5.55 11.90
N LYS A 30 -5.63 6.13 11.25
CA LYS A 30 -5.82 7.21 10.26
C LYS A 30 -6.55 6.70 9.02
N GLU A 31 -6.19 5.51 8.52
CA GLU A 31 -6.85 4.89 7.37
C GLU A 31 -8.33 4.61 7.64
N LEU A 32 -8.64 4.03 8.81
CA LEU A 32 -10.03 3.84 9.26
C LEU A 32 -10.80 5.16 9.33
N ALA A 33 -10.17 6.21 9.86
CA ALA A 33 -10.82 7.52 9.99
C ALA A 33 -11.15 8.15 8.63
N ILE A 34 -10.21 8.11 7.68
CA ILE A 34 -10.44 8.60 6.31
C ILE A 34 -11.51 7.78 5.60
N ALA A 35 -11.48 6.44 5.73
CA ALA A 35 -12.47 5.58 5.11
C ALA A 35 -13.89 5.89 5.62
N VAL A 36 -14.06 6.10 6.94
CA VAL A 36 -15.34 6.51 7.54
C VAL A 36 -15.78 7.88 7.03
N LYS A 37 -14.86 8.84 6.95
CA LYS A 37 -15.16 10.21 6.48
C LYS A 37 -15.66 10.23 5.03
N GLN A 38 -15.14 9.34 4.18
CA GLN A 38 -15.49 9.30 2.76
C GLN A 38 -16.73 8.48 2.44
N GLY A 39 -16.95 7.36 3.12
CA GLY A 39 -18.00 6.40 2.76
C GLY A 39 -18.94 6.02 3.91
N GLY A 40 -18.81 6.64 5.10
CA GLY A 40 -19.61 6.29 6.28
C GLY A 40 -19.02 5.14 7.08
N ALA A 41 -19.64 4.87 8.25
CA ALA A 41 -19.14 3.94 9.26
C ALA A 41 -19.60 2.49 9.10
N ASP A 42 -20.43 2.22 8.10
CA ASP A 42 -20.92 0.87 7.83
C ASP A 42 -20.04 0.16 6.78
N PRO A 43 -19.28 -0.90 7.18
CA PRO A 43 -18.40 -1.62 6.27
C PRO A 43 -19.14 -2.38 5.16
N GLU A 44 -20.43 -2.70 5.33
CA GLU A 44 -21.22 -3.38 4.29
C GLU A 44 -21.51 -2.47 3.09
N SER A 45 -21.54 -1.15 3.32
CA SER A 45 -21.75 -0.13 2.29
C SER A 45 -20.49 0.66 1.93
N ASN A 46 -19.36 0.39 2.60
CA ASN A 46 -18.10 1.12 2.45
C ASN A 46 -16.94 0.13 2.26
N SER A 47 -16.66 -0.23 1.01
CA SER A 47 -15.59 -1.18 0.65
C SER A 47 -14.21 -0.73 1.12
N ARG A 48 -13.91 0.59 1.09
CA ARG A 48 -12.65 1.13 1.63
C ARG A 48 -12.53 0.88 3.14
N LEU A 49 -13.63 1.04 3.89
CA LEU A 49 -13.65 0.75 5.32
C LEU A 49 -13.51 -0.75 5.59
N LYS A 50 -14.16 -1.60 4.81
CA LYS A 50 -14.03 -3.06 4.88
C LYS A 50 -12.56 -3.46 4.73
N ASP A 51 -11.87 -2.93 3.72
CA ASP A 51 -10.44 -3.18 3.50
C ASP A 51 -9.55 -2.65 4.62
N ALA A 52 -9.80 -1.42 5.08
CA ALA A 52 -9.05 -0.84 6.20
C ALA A 52 -9.20 -1.69 7.48
N ILE A 53 -10.39 -2.23 7.74
CA ILE A 53 -10.64 -3.16 8.86
C ILE A 53 -9.87 -4.47 8.65
N ALA A 54 -9.89 -5.04 7.45
CA ALA A 54 -9.17 -6.27 7.14
C ALA A 54 -7.65 -6.08 7.31
N LYS A 55 -7.10 -4.97 6.79
CA LYS A 55 -5.69 -4.59 6.93
C LYS A 55 -5.30 -4.34 8.40
N ALA A 56 -6.15 -3.71 9.19
CA ALA A 56 -5.93 -3.52 10.63
C ALA A 56 -5.89 -4.86 11.38
N LYS A 57 -6.81 -5.78 11.07
CA LYS A 57 -6.84 -7.13 11.66
C LYS A 57 -5.62 -7.97 11.27
N SER A 58 -5.20 -7.94 10.01
CA SER A 58 -3.99 -8.66 9.55
C SER A 58 -2.71 -8.17 10.22
N ASN A 59 -2.69 -6.90 10.67
CA ASN A 59 -1.61 -6.32 11.49
C ASN A 59 -1.83 -6.50 13.00
N ASN A 60 -2.72 -7.41 13.41
CA ASN A 60 -3.01 -7.73 14.81
C ASN A 60 -3.55 -6.54 15.64
N MET A 61 -4.21 -5.56 15.00
CA MET A 61 -4.88 -4.49 15.74
C MET A 61 -6.11 -5.05 16.48
N PRO A 62 -6.23 -4.85 17.81
CA PRO A 62 -7.37 -5.34 18.56
C PRO A 62 -8.71 -4.79 18.06
N ASN A 63 -9.75 -5.61 18.04
CA ASN A 63 -11.09 -5.20 17.59
C ASN A 63 -11.63 -3.97 18.33
N ASP A 64 -11.32 -3.83 19.64
CA ASP A 64 -11.70 -2.66 20.43
C ASP A 64 -11.06 -1.38 19.93
N ASN A 65 -9.81 -1.45 19.45
CA ASN A 65 -9.11 -0.30 18.88
C ASN A 65 -9.71 0.08 17.52
N ILE A 66 -10.03 -0.91 16.67
CA ILE A 66 -10.72 -0.70 15.39
C ILE A 66 -12.08 -0.03 15.62
N SER A 67 -12.91 -0.61 16.50
CA SER A 67 -14.24 -0.07 16.83
C SER A 67 -14.16 1.35 17.40
N ARG A 68 -13.16 1.63 18.24
CA ARG A 68 -12.93 2.96 18.82
C ARG A 68 -12.52 3.98 17.76
N ALA A 69 -11.65 3.60 16.82
CA ALA A 69 -11.23 4.46 15.72
C ALA A 69 -12.41 4.82 14.80
N ILE A 70 -13.22 3.83 14.42
CA ILE A 70 -14.45 4.04 13.62
C ILE A 70 -15.43 4.94 14.35
N LYS A 71 -15.70 4.67 15.64
CA LYS A 71 -16.61 5.48 16.45
C LYS A 71 -16.13 6.93 16.61
N LYS A 72 -14.82 7.13 16.83
CA LYS A 72 -14.21 8.47 16.91
C LYS A 72 -14.41 9.22 15.60
N ALA A 73 -14.17 8.59 14.47
CA ALA A 73 -14.34 9.20 13.15
C ALA A 73 -15.80 9.51 12.80
N SER A 74 -16.76 8.71 13.28
CA SER A 74 -18.19 8.90 13.03
C SER A 74 -18.82 10.00 13.87
N GLY A 75 -18.28 10.24 15.08
CA GLY A 75 -18.85 11.16 16.08
C GLY A 75 -18.50 12.65 15.90
N SER A 76 -17.91 13.00 14.86
CA SER A 76 -17.14 14.13 14.44
C SER A 76 -17.71 15.55 14.63
N ASN A 77 -17.34 16.23 15.71
CA ASN A 77 -16.94 17.63 15.61
C ASN A 77 -15.53 17.89 16.18
N ASP A 78 -14.87 16.84 16.71
CA ASP A 78 -13.54 16.86 17.33
C ASP A 78 -12.58 15.77 16.77
N GLY A 79 -12.91 15.16 15.64
CA GLY A 79 -12.01 14.20 14.98
C GLY A 79 -10.84 14.94 14.32
N ASP A 80 -9.62 14.42 14.48
CA ASP A 80 -8.46 14.89 13.75
C ASP A 80 -8.82 15.02 12.26
N ASP A 81 -8.72 16.22 11.72
CA ASP A 81 -9.11 16.52 10.32
C ASP A 81 -7.98 16.08 9.38
N TYR A 82 -7.88 14.76 9.20
CA TYR A 82 -6.87 14.21 8.29
C TYR A 82 -7.20 14.53 6.83
N GLU A 83 -6.21 14.97 6.10
CA GLU A 83 -6.23 15.11 4.64
C GLU A 83 -5.29 14.07 4.01
N GLU A 84 -5.68 13.59 2.83
CA GLU A 84 -4.87 12.71 2.01
C GLU A 84 -4.03 13.55 1.04
N ILE A 85 -2.70 13.36 1.05
CA ILE A 85 -1.77 14.10 0.20
C ILE A 85 -0.84 13.10 -0.47
N VAL A 86 -0.57 13.32 -1.77
CA VAL A 86 0.41 12.53 -2.52
C VAL A 86 1.60 13.43 -2.88
N TYR A 87 2.75 13.14 -2.25
CA TYR A 87 4.03 13.74 -2.62
C TYR A 87 4.69 12.92 -3.73
N LYS A 88 5.47 13.57 -4.58
CA LYS A 88 6.10 12.97 -5.75
C LYS A 88 7.52 13.45 -5.86
N GLY A 89 8.44 12.57 -6.26
CA GLY A 89 9.85 12.92 -6.39
C GLY A 89 10.66 11.83 -7.09
N TYR A 90 11.94 12.09 -7.18
CA TYR A 90 12.92 11.14 -7.67
C TYR A 90 13.89 10.79 -6.55
N GLY A 91 14.14 9.51 -6.36
CA GLY A 91 15.23 8.98 -5.54
C GLY A 91 16.56 8.97 -6.30
N PRO A 92 17.62 8.43 -5.68
CA PRO A 92 18.88 8.14 -6.35
C PRO A 92 18.68 7.40 -7.67
N ALA A 93 19.61 7.57 -8.59
CA ALA A 93 19.58 6.98 -9.94
C ALA A 93 18.30 7.25 -10.75
N GLY A 94 17.51 8.27 -10.37
CA GLY A 94 16.30 8.65 -11.12
C GLY A 94 15.09 7.74 -10.85
N VAL A 95 15.09 6.95 -9.79
CA VAL A 95 13.94 6.15 -9.39
C VAL A 95 12.77 7.04 -9.05
N ALA A 96 11.63 6.84 -9.73
CA ALA A 96 10.40 7.57 -9.46
C ALA A 96 9.75 7.08 -8.17
N ILE A 97 9.34 8.02 -7.31
CA ILE A 97 8.75 7.72 -6.01
C ILE A 97 7.49 8.56 -5.82
N MET A 98 6.39 7.90 -5.40
CA MET A 98 5.17 8.54 -4.95
C MET A 98 4.91 8.15 -3.49
N VAL A 99 4.58 9.13 -2.66
CA VAL A 99 4.37 8.95 -1.22
C VAL A 99 2.96 9.41 -0.87
N ARG A 100 2.11 8.46 -0.46
CA ARG A 100 0.76 8.75 0.04
C ARG A 100 0.81 8.99 1.55
N ALA A 101 0.35 10.13 1.99
CA ALA A 101 0.32 10.52 3.38
C ALA A 101 -1.10 10.88 3.85
N LEU A 102 -1.40 10.53 5.10
CA LEU A 102 -2.59 10.97 5.84
C LEU A 102 -2.14 11.83 7.02
N THR A 103 -2.41 13.11 6.95
CA THR A 103 -1.92 14.06 7.95
C THR A 103 -2.97 15.09 8.35
N ASN A 104 -2.88 15.55 9.58
CA ASN A 104 -3.57 16.71 10.08
C ASN A 104 -2.70 17.99 10.04
N ASN A 105 -1.47 17.89 9.50
CA ASN A 105 -0.55 19.02 9.37
C ASN A 105 0.29 18.92 8.10
N ARG A 106 -0.25 19.42 7.00
CA ARG A 106 0.36 19.43 5.67
C ARG A 106 1.78 19.98 5.64
N ASN A 107 2.03 21.07 6.37
CA ASN A 107 3.33 21.74 6.34
C ASN A 107 4.42 20.90 7.04
N ARG A 108 4.09 20.28 8.17
CA ARG A 108 4.99 19.36 8.87
C ARG A 108 5.36 18.21 7.94
N THR A 109 4.37 17.49 7.44
CA THR A 109 4.59 16.31 6.61
C THR A 109 5.34 16.64 5.32
N ALA A 110 5.03 17.77 4.67
CA ALA A 110 5.78 18.22 3.50
C ALA A 110 7.26 18.52 3.82
N GLY A 111 7.54 19.09 5.00
CA GLY A 111 8.90 19.31 5.49
C GLY A 111 9.66 18.00 5.73
N ASP A 112 9.02 17.05 6.41
CA ASP A 112 9.59 15.75 6.70
C ASP A 112 9.90 14.96 5.43
N VAL A 113 8.94 14.86 4.51
CA VAL A 113 9.11 14.17 3.22
C VAL A 113 10.24 14.79 2.41
N ARG A 114 10.28 16.13 2.29
CA ARG A 114 11.37 16.83 1.60
C ARG A 114 12.73 16.55 2.23
N HIS A 115 12.81 16.61 3.56
CA HIS A 115 14.04 16.33 4.29
C HIS A 115 14.55 14.90 4.02
N ILE A 116 13.67 13.92 3.98
CA ILE A 116 14.04 12.52 3.69
C ILE A 116 14.58 12.42 2.26
N PHE A 117 13.89 12.98 1.25
CA PHE A 117 14.39 12.99 -0.12
C PHE A 117 15.79 13.62 -0.20
N ASP A 118 15.95 14.84 0.30
CA ASP A 118 17.20 15.60 0.22
C ASP A 118 18.35 14.86 0.93
N LYS A 119 18.09 14.27 2.10
CA LYS A 119 19.09 13.57 2.92
C LYS A 119 19.65 12.32 2.25
N TYR A 120 18.83 11.60 1.49
CA TYR A 120 19.20 10.34 0.86
C TYR A 120 19.40 10.44 -0.66
N GLY A 121 19.78 11.61 -1.14
CA GLY A 121 20.22 11.81 -2.53
C GLY A 121 19.07 11.87 -3.56
N GLY A 122 17.86 12.04 -3.08
CA GLY A 122 16.69 12.27 -3.93
C GLY A 122 16.29 13.74 -4.01
N ASN A 123 15.17 14.00 -4.65
CA ASN A 123 14.57 15.34 -4.80
C ASN A 123 13.05 15.23 -4.82
N MET A 124 12.38 15.95 -3.92
CA MET A 124 10.94 16.08 -3.97
C MET A 124 10.55 17.02 -5.11
N GLY A 125 9.91 16.47 -6.15
CA GLY A 125 9.53 17.19 -7.36
C GLY A 125 8.31 18.12 -7.19
N VAL A 126 8.04 18.89 -8.22
CA VAL A 126 6.78 19.63 -8.34
C VAL A 126 5.62 18.68 -8.65
N SER A 127 4.40 19.14 -8.39
CA SER A 127 3.19 18.36 -8.66
C SER A 127 3.18 17.83 -10.10
N GLY A 128 2.97 16.51 -10.25
CA GLY A 128 2.90 15.88 -11.58
C GLY A 128 4.20 15.29 -12.12
N SER A 129 5.36 15.55 -11.50
CA SER A 129 6.68 15.17 -12.04
C SER A 129 6.87 13.70 -12.37
N VAL A 130 6.26 12.78 -11.61
CA VAL A 130 6.41 11.32 -11.82
C VAL A 130 5.10 10.60 -12.10
N ALA A 131 3.97 11.30 -12.11
CA ALA A 131 2.64 10.66 -12.19
C ALA A 131 2.44 9.83 -13.47
N PHE A 132 3.05 10.23 -14.58
CA PHE A 132 2.97 9.54 -15.86
C PHE A 132 3.73 8.19 -15.89
N MET A 133 4.55 7.93 -14.90
CA MET A 133 5.29 6.65 -14.76
C MET A 133 4.51 5.59 -13.99
N PHE A 134 3.31 5.94 -13.50
CA PHE A 134 2.44 5.07 -12.74
C PHE A 134 1.04 5.02 -13.36
N GLN A 135 0.41 3.88 -13.25
CA GLN A 135 -1.01 3.68 -13.57
C GLN A 135 -1.78 3.28 -12.32
N GLN A 136 -3.06 3.64 -12.27
CA GLN A 136 -3.95 3.20 -11.19
C GLN A 136 -4.40 1.78 -11.48
N GLN A 137 -4.15 0.86 -10.54
CA GLN A 137 -4.57 -0.54 -10.66
C GLN A 137 -4.77 -1.20 -9.29
N GLY A 138 -5.40 -2.36 -9.29
CA GLY A 138 -5.41 -3.28 -8.16
C GLY A 138 -4.43 -4.43 -8.39
N SER A 139 -3.85 -4.93 -7.31
CA SER A 139 -3.02 -6.13 -7.29
C SER A 139 -3.41 -6.98 -6.08
N ILE A 140 -3.63 -8.28 -6.31
CA ILE A 140 -3.97 -9.24 -5.28
C ILE A 140 -2.94 -10.37 -5.35
N ILE A 141 -2.23 -10.61 -4.25
CA ILE A 141 -1.20 -11.63 -4.16
C ILE A 141 -1.76 -12.87 -3.47
N ILE A 142 -1.67 -14.00 -4.14
CA ILE A 142 -2.10 -15.32 -3.66
C ILE A 142 -0.86 -16.19 -3.51
N ASP A 143 -0.69 -16.81 -2.35
CA ASP A 143 0.42 -17.72 -2.06
C ASP A 143 0.26 -19.02 -2.87
N SER A 144 1.25 -19.36 -3.72
CA SER A 144 1.18 -20.54 -4.58
C SER A 144 1.34 -21.85 -3.81
N GLU A 145 1.98 -21.84 -2.62
CA GLU A 145 2.05 -23.04 -1.76
C GLU A 145 0.69 -23.35 -1.11
N ALA A 146 -0.12 -22.31 -0.84
CA ALA A 146 -1.45 -22.47 -0.24
C ALA A 146 -2.52 -22.86 -1.27
N PHE A 147 -2.30 -22.50 -2.54
CA PHE A 147 -3.21 -22.73 -3.67
C PHE A 147 -2.42 -23.24 -4.88
N ASP A 148 -2.13 -24.54 -4.91
CA ASP A 148 -1.22 -25.19 -5.86
C ASP A 148 -1.83 -25.48 -7.25
N ASP A 149 -3.14 -25.31 -7.43
CA ASP A 149 -3.81 -25.47 -8.72
C ASP A 149 -3.81 -24.15 -9.50
N GLU A 150 -2.69 -23.85 -10.17
CA GLU A 150 -2.47 -22.62 -10.96
C GLU A 150 -3.59 -22.37 -11.99
N GLU A 151 -3.98 -23.43 -12.76
CA GLU A 151 -5.02 -23.29 -13.80
C GLU A 151 -6.35 -22.86 -13.18
N LYS A 152 -6.71 -23.44 -12.03
CA LYS A 152 -7.93 -23.10 -11.32
C LYS A 152 -7.89 -21.67 -10.80
N VAL A 153 -6.76 -21.25 -10.18
CA VAL A 153 -6.61 -19.88 -9.65
C VAL A 153 -6.72 -18.87 -10.78
N MET A 154 -6.04 -19.13 -11.91
CA MET A 154 -6.08 -18.27 -13.10
C MET A 154 -7.51 -18.16 -13.66
N MET A 155 -8.21 -19.27 -13.83
CA MET A 155 -9.60 -19.28 -14.34
C MET A 155 -10.53 -18.50 -13.39
N ASP A 156 -10.42 -18.74 -12.09
CA ASP A 156 -11.22 -18.07 -11.07
C ASP A 156 -10.97 -16.56 -11.06
N ALA A 157 -9.70 -16.13 -11.25
CA ALA A 157 -9.33 -14.72 -11.33
C ALA A 157 -9.91 -14.04 -12.59
N LEU A 158 -9.77 -14.68 -13.75
CA LEU A 158 -10.31 -14.16 -15.02
C LEU A 158 -11.84 -14.09 -15.01
N GLU A 159 -12.52 -15.12 -14.49
CA GLU A 159 -13.96 -15.11 -14.30
C GLU A 159 -14.44 -13.99 -13.35
N ALA A 160 -13.65 -13.68 -12.33
CA ALA A 160 -13.90 -12.58 -11.40
C ALA A 160 -13.73 -11.19 -12.05
N GLY A 161 -13.09 -11.09 -13.21
CA GLY A 161 -12.87 -9.84 -13.95
C GLY A 161 -11.43 -9.30 -13.84
N ALA A 162 -10.46 -10.15 -13.52
CA ALA A 162 -9.05 -9.75 -13.56
C ALA A 162 -8.63 -9.33 -14.98
N GLN A 163 -7.78 -8.31 -15.07
CA GLN A 163 -7.20 -7.86 -16.34
C GLN A 163 -6.01 -8.71 -16.76
N ASP A 164 -5.22 -9.18 -15.77
CA ASP A 164 -4.05 -10.00 -16.02
C ASP A 164 -3.79 -10.94 -14.83
N PHE A 165 -3.02 -12.00 -15.09
CA PHE A 165 -2.63 -13.00 -14.11
C PHE A 165 -1.16 -13.36 -14.32
N LEU A 166 -0.33 -13.04 -13.34
CA LEU A 166 1.11 -13.32 -13.39
C LEU A 166 1.45 -14.47 -12.46
N VAL A 167 2.30 -15.38 -12.97
CA VAL A 167 2.80 -16.53 -12.22
C VAL A 167 4.25 -16.27 -11.84
N GLU A 168 4.52 -16.27 -10.56
CA GLU A 168 5.86 -16.13 -9.99
C GLU A 168 6.22 -17.41 -9.20
N GLU A 169 7.45 -17.54 -8.77
CA GLU A 169 7.94 -18.78 -8.16
C GLU A 169 7.15 -19.16 -6.88
N ASP A 170 6.85 -18.17 -6.03
CA ASP A 170 6.21 -18.38 -4.72
C ASP A 170 4.76 -17.85 -4.65
N TYR A 171 4.26 -17.16 -5.69
CA TYR A 171 2.94 -16.55 -5.64
C TYR A 171 2.35 -16.29 -7.02
N TYR A 172 1.03 -16.08 -7.03
CA TYR A 172 0.30 -15.52 -8.17
C TYR A 172 -0.05 -14.07 -7.90
N GLU A 173 0.06 -13.22 -8.92
CA GLU A 173 -0.42 -11.85 -8.88
C GLU A 173 -1.61 -11.66 -9.80
N VAL A 174 -2.77 -11.36 -9.23
CA VAL A 174 -3.99 -11.00 -9.96
C VAL A 174 -4.02 -9.49 -10.12
N ILE A 175 -3.99 -9.02 -11.36
CA ILE A 175 -4.02 -7.59 -11.70
C ILE A 175 -5.43 -7.20 -12.12
N THR A 176 -5.94 -6.11 -11.58
CA THR A 176 -7.27 -5.58 -11.87
C THR A 176 -7.20 -4.13 -12.33
N SER A 177 -8.26 -3.65 -12.99
CA SER A 177 -8.46 -2.21 -13.08
C SER A 177 -8.60 -1.61 -11.67
N TYR A 178 -8.38 -0.30 -11.55
CA TYR A 178 -8.61 0.40 -10.29
C TYR A 178 -10.07 0.26 -9.83
N ASP A 179 -11.02 0.40 -10.76
CA ASP A 179 -12.44 0.41 -10.46
C ASP A 179 -12.99 -0.98 -10.11
N ASP A 180 -12.47 -2.04 -10.74
CA ASP A 180 -12.94 -3.42 -10.54
C ASP A 180 -12.27 -4.14 -9.37
N TYR A 181 -11.27 -3.54 -8.74
CA TYR A 181 -10.47 -4.18 -7.68
C TYR A 181 -11.33 -4.81 -6.57
N TYR A 182 -12.28 -4.07 -6.02
CA TYR A 182 -13.13 -4.58 -4.93
C TYR A 182 -14.03 -5.71 -5.38
N MET A 183 -14.59 -5.63 -6.59
CA MET A 183 -15.43 -6.68 -7.16
C MET A 183 -14.64 -7.99 -7.34
N VAL A 184 -13.45 -7.91 -7.92
CA VAL A 184 -12.57 -9.07 -8.12
C VAL A 184 -12.13 -9.67 -6.80
N LYS A 185 -11.72 -8.83 -5.87
CA LYS A 185 -11.30 -9.25 -4.53
C LYS A 185 -12.40 -9.98 -3.78
N ASP A 186 -13.61 -9.40 -3.71
CA ASP A 186 -14.77 -10.02 -3.05
C ASP A 186 -15.18 -11.35 -3.72
N ALA A 187 -15.10 -11.43 -5.05
CA ALA A 187 -15.39 -12.67 -5.80
C ALA A 187 -14.38 -13.78 -5.47
N LEU A 188 -13.09 -13.47 -5.38
CA LEU A 188 -12.05 -14.42 -4.99
C LEU A 188 -12.18 -14.83 -3.52
N GLU A 189 -12.48 -13.91 -2.60
CA GLU A 189 -12.77 -14.24 -1.19
C GLU A 189 -13.96 -15.22 -1.08
N ALA A 190 -15.03 -14.99 -1.86
CA ALA A 190 -16.21 -15.86 -1.88
C ALA A 190 -15.90 -17.28 -2.40
N LYS A 191 -14.89 -17.44 -3.28
CA LYS A 191 -14.36 -18.73 -3.73
C LYS A 191 -13.39 -19.38 -2.72
N GLY A 192 -13.07 -18.70 -1.61
CA GLY A 192 -12.24 -19.22 -0.52
C GLY A 192 -10.77 -18.89 -0.60
N TYR A 193 -10.35 -18.00 -1.50
CA TYR A 193 -8.96 -17.57 -1.58
C TYR A 193 -8.58 -16.67 -0.39
N ALA A 194 -7.40 -16.94 0.18
CA ALA A 194 -6.75 -16.07 1.15
C ALA A 194 -5.63 -15.28 0.47
N PHE A 195 -5.52 -14.00 0.78
CA PHE A 195 -4.54 -13.13 0.15
C PHE A 195 -3.31 -12.95 1.03
N ALA A 196 -2.14 -13.10 0.44
CA ALA A 196 -0.87 -12.82 1.10
C ALA A 196 -0.65 -11.31 1.26
N ASP A 197 -1.02 -10.53 0.24
CA ASP A 197 -1.02 -9.07 0.23
C ASP A 197 -2.03 -8.54 -0.79
N THR A 198 -2.40 -7.28 -0.65
CA THR A 198 -3.25 -6.58 -1.60
C THR A 198 -2.82 -5.13 -1.73
N ALA A 199 -2.87 -4.59 -2.95
CA ALA A 199 -2.59 -3.19 -3.23
C ALA A 199 -3.67 -2.60 -4.14
N HIS A 200 -4.10 -1.38 -3.84
CA HIS A 200 -5.08 -0.64 -4.63
C HIS A 200 -4.58 0.79 -4.76
N GLY A 201 -3.96 1.12 -5.89
CA GLY A 201 -3.33 2.42 -6.09
C GLY A 201 -2.34 2.48 -7.24
N PRO A 202 -1.40 3.42 -7.18
CA PRO A 202 -0.38 3.57 -8.21
C PRO A 202 0.54 2.37 -8.32
N ALA A 203 0.67 1.81 -9.52
CA ALA A 203 1.67 0.80 -9.85
C ALA A 203 2.58 1.31 -10.97
N PRO A 204 3.89 1.00 -10.96
CA PRO A 204 4.80 1.45 -12.00
C PRO A 204 4.48 0.81 -13.35
N ILE A 205 4.49 1.63 -14.42
CA ILE A 205 4.33 1.13 -15.80
C ILE A 205 5.61 0.44 -16.27
N ASN A 206 6.77 0.97 -15.86
CA ASN A 206 8.08 0.40 -16.15
C ASN A 206 8.94 0.46 -14.89
N THR A 207 9.77 -0.54 -14.69
CA THR A 207 10.74 -0.60 -13.60
C THR A 207 12.11 -0.09 -14.03
N VAL A 208 12.94 0.28 -13.06
CA VAL A 208 14.32 0.74 -13.23
C VAL A 208 15.23 -0.10 -12.33
N THR A 209 16.15 -0.85 -12.94
CA THR A 209 17.21 -1.55 -12.23
C THR A 209 18.36 -0.57 -11.95
N VAL A 210 18.84 -0.54 -10.71
CA VAL A 210 19.94 0.35 -10.29
C VAL A 210 21.18 -0.49 -10.07
N GLU A 211 22.23 -0.27 -10.88
CA GLU A 211 23.50 -1.01 -10.79
C GLU A 211 24.46 -0.44 -9.74
N ASP A 212 24.31 0.82 -9.38
CA ASP A 212 25.17 1.51 -8.40
C ASP A 212 24.83 1.08 -6.96
N GLU A 213 25.76 0.36 -6.31
CA GLU A 213 25.59 -0.13 -4.94
C GLU A 213 25.32 1.00 -3.94
N GLN A 214 25.96 2.16 -4.09
CA GLN A 214 25.75 3.31 -3.20
C GLN A 214 24.35 3.90 -3.38
N ALA A 215 23.85 3.97 -4.62
CA ALA A 215 22.48 4.41 -4.90
C ALA A 215 21.47 3.44 -4.32
N ASN A 216 21.69 2.12 -4.43
CA ASN A 216 20.84 1.10 -3.82
C ASN A 216 20.75 1.26 -2.30
N ILE A 217 21.88 1.41 -1.60
CA ILE A 217 21.90 1.66 -0.15
C ILE A 217 21.13 2.94 0.22
N GLN A 218 21.25 3.99 -0.58
CA GLN A 218 20.53 5.25 -0.35
C GLN A 218 19.03 5.09 -0.59
N LEU A 219 18.62 4.35 -1.63
CA LEU A 219 17.22 4.03 -1.90
C LEU A 219 16.58 3.25 -0.76
N GLU A 220 17.23 2.18 -0.30
CA GLU A 220 16.74 1.39 0.84
C GLU A 220 16.50 2.26 2.07
N ARG A 221 17.47 3.11 2.42
CA ARG A 221 17.35 4.02 3.56
C ARG A 221 16.28 5.08 3.38
N LEU A 222 16.11 5.59 2.15
CA LEU A 222 15.06 6.55 1.83
C LEU A 222 13.69 5.91 2.05
N LEU A 223 13.46 4.72 1.49
CA LEU A 223 12.20 4.00 1.62
C LEU A 223 11.91 3.62 3.07
N GLU A 224 12.90 3.09 3.80
CA GLU A 224 12.80 2.77 5.22
C GLU A 224 12.38 3.99 6.05
N LYS A 225 13.02 5.15 5.83
CA LYS A 225 12.69 6.38 6.56
C LYS A 225 11.33 6.97 6.18
N MET A 226 10.88 6.78 4.94
CA MET A 226 9.51 7.10 4.57
C MET A 226 8.51 6.20 5.31
N GLU A 227 8.78 4.89 5.37
CA GLU A 227 7.90 3.94 6.05
C GLU A 227 7.83 4.15 7.57
N GLU A 228 8.89 4.64 8.21
CA GLU A 228 8.93 4.97 9.64
C GLU A 228 8.08 6.20 10.01
N ASN A 229 7.75 7.06 9.06
CA ASN A 229 6.96 8.27 9.34
C ASN A 229 5.48 7.94 9.53
N ASP A 230 4.90 8.35 10.66
CA ASP A 230 3.52 8.05 11.04
C ASP A 230 2.45 8.67 10.11
N ASP A 231 2.81 9.71 9.38
CA ASP A 231 1.89 10.34 8.42
C ASP A 231 1.91 9.64 7.06
N ILE A 232 2.96 8.89 6.73
CA ILE A 232 3.10 8.18 5.45
C ILE A 232 2.41 6.82 5.54
N GLN A 233 1.47 6.57 4.65
CA GLN A 233 0.71 5.32 4.56
C GLN A 233 1.35 4.34 3.59
N ASP A 234 1.63 4.81 2.37
CA ASP A 234 2.19 3.98 1.31
C ASP A 234 3.29 4.74 0.57
N VAL A 235 4.29 3.97 0.11
CA VAL A 235 5.37 4.45 -0.77
C VAL A 235 5.38 3.57 -2.02
N TYR A 236 5.15 4.19 -3.16
CA TYR A 236 5.17 3.54 -4.47
C TYR A 236 6.43 3.97 -5.20
N HIS A 237 7.11 3.03 -5.85
CA HIS A 237 8.32 3.31 -6.60
C HIS A 237 8.46 2.36 -7.79
N ASN A 238 9.25 2.78 -8.78
CA ASN A 238 9.55 1.96 -9.94
C ASN A 238 10.94 1.30 -9.88
N TRP A 239 11.54 1.24 -8.72
CA TRP A 239 12.80 0.52 -8.50
C TRP A 239 12.57 -0.99 -8.53
N ASP A 240 13.34 -1.66 -9.39
CA ASP A 240 13.43 -3.11 -9.51
C ASP A 240 14.68 -3.57 -8.76
N ASN A 241 14.46 -4.24 -7.62
CA ASN A 241 15.52 -4.66 -6.69
C ASN A 241 15.59 -6.18 -6.63
#